data_236422b32d59c56c0a9710f3b30de6b0
#
_entry.id   236422b32d59c56c0a9710f3b30de6b0
#
_cell.length_a   1.000
_cell.length_b   1.000
_cell.length_c   1.000
_cell.angle_alpha   90.00
_cell.angle_beta   90.00
_cell.angle_gamma   90.00
#
_symmetry.space_group_name_H-M   'P 1'
#
loop_
_entity.id
_entity.type
_entity.pdbx_description
1 polymer ?
#
loop_
_entity_poly.entity_id
_entity_poly.type
_entity_poly.pdbx_seq_one_letter_code
_entity_poly.pdbx_strand_id
1 'polypeptide(L)'
;MTGLNPETECLVEIAAVITDFDLNVLDEGIDLVIKPREGTVEAMGDYVRKMHTDSGLINEFNSGIDLADAEAQVLEYIKKYIPNAKTAPLAGNTIGTDRMFISKYMPALDEHLHYRNIDVSTIKELSKRWYPRAYFQAPKKDGGHRALADILESIEELKYYRKSVFVEGTGPSIEEAQALADSIKTDKL
;
A
#
# COMPACT_ATOMS: atom_id res chain seq x y z
N MET A 1 0.75 9.58 -8.41
CA MET A 1 -0.50 9.80 -9.21
C MET A 1 -0.75 11.29 -9.36
N THR A 2 -1.33 11.73 -10.48
CA THR A 2 -1.70 13.16 -10.70
C THR A 2 -3.00 13.55 -10.00
N GLY A 3 -3.72 12.59 -9.44
CA GLY A 3 -4.96 12.75 -8.68
C GLY A 3 -5.55 11.39 -8.34
N LEU A 4 -6.81 11.32 -7.91
CA LEU A 4 -7.44 10.11 -7.40
C LEU A 4 -8.44 9.45 -8.36
N ASN A 5 -8.75 10.07 -9.49
CA ASN A 5 -9.68 9.53 -10.48
C ASN A 5 -8.92 8.78 -11.59
N PRO A 6 -8.95 7.44 -11.63
CA PRO A 6 -8.20 6.69 -12.65
C PRO A 6 -8.70 6.91 -14.09
N GLU A 7 -9.88 7.55 -14.30
CA GLU A 7 -10.36 7.86 -15.65
C GLU A 7 -9.63 9.05 -16.28
N THR A 8 -9.25 10.02 -15.49
CA THR A 8 -8.65 11.28 -15.94
C THR A 8 -7.18 11.42 -15.57
N GLU A 9 -6.76 10.79 -14.48
CA GLU A 9 -5.44 10.92 -13.89
C GLU A 9 -4.47 9.81 -14.36
N CYS A 10 -3.19 9.95 -14.05
CA CYS A 10 -2.19 8.94 -14.40
C CYS A 10 -1.23 8.64 -13.24
N LEU A 11 -0.55 7.50 -13.37
CA LEU A 11 0.60 7.15 -12.53
C LEU A 11 1.81 7.98 -12.94
N VAL A 12 2.54 8.49 -11.96
CA VAL A 12 3.79 9.27 -12.15
C VAL A 12 4.95 8.71 -11.34
N GLU A 13 4.67 7.81 -10.42
CA GLU A 13 5.66 7.09 -9.64
C GLU A 13 5.04 5.76 -9.18
N ILE A 14 5.83 4.70 -9.16
CA ILE A 14 5.47 3.41 -8.57
C ILE A 14 6.66 2.87 -7.82
N ALA A 15 6.42 2.41 -6.59
CA ALA A 15 7.39 1.67 -5.81
C ALA A 15 6.79 0.37 -5.29
N ALA A 16 7.63 -0.62 -5.05
CA ALA A 16 7.24 -1.87 -4.42
C ALA A 16 8.35 -2.38 -3.51
N VAL A 17 7.95 -2.92 -2.37
CA VAL A 17 8.83 -3.57 -1.39
C VAL A 17 8.22 -4.92 -1.05
N ILE A 18 9.05 -5.95 -0.97
CA ILE A 18 8.62 -7.28 -0.54
C ILE A 18 8.99 -7.48 0.92
N THR A 19 8.04 -7.97 1.71
CA THR A 19 8.25 -8.37 3.10
C THR A 19 7.93 -9.84 3.31
N ASP A 20 8.50 -10.42 4.36
CA ASP A 20 7.97 -11.67 4.94
C ASP A 20 6.69 -11.41 5.77
N PHE A 21 6.13 -12.47 6.38
CA PHE A 21 4.95 -12.38 7.25
C PHE A 21 5.20 -11.64 8.57
N ASP A 22 6.46 -11.45 8.94
CA ASP A 22 6.86 -10.68 10.12
C ASP A 22 7.14 -9.21 9.80
N LEU A 23 6.86 -8.80 8.55
CA LEU A 23 7.08 -7.46 8.01
C LEU A 23 8.56 -7.08 7.90
N ASN A 24 9.46 -8.06 7.85
CA ASN A 24 10.85 -7.80 7.53
C ASN A 24 10.99 -7.53 6.04
N VAL A 25 11.57 -6.39 5.69
CA VAL A 25 11.88 -6.01 4.31
C VAL A 25 13.00 -6.93 3.79
N LEU A 26 12.81 -7.51 2.59
CA LEU A 26 13.73 -8.51 2.05
C LEU A 26 14.88 -7.90 1.24
N ASP A 27 14.66 -6.71 0.66
CA ASP A 27 15.69 -5.94 -0.07
C ASP A 27 15.31 -4.45 -0.12
N GLU A 28 16.06 -3.65 -0.89
CA GLU A 28 15.83 -2.20 -1.02
C GLU A 28 14.54 -1.83 -1.75
N GLY A 29 13.87 -2.80 -2.39
CA GLY A 29 12.68 -2.54 -3.20
C GLY A 29 12.99 -2.02 -4.60
N ILE A 30 11.95 -1.58 -5.27
CA ILE A 30 12.02 -0.89 -6.56
C ILE A 30 11.26 0.42 -6.46
N ASP A 31 11.80 1.48 -7.06
CA ASP A 31 11.19 2.82 -7.13
C ASP A 31 11.43 3.41 -8.52
N LEU A 32 10.34 3.72 -9.23
CA LEU A 32 10.39 4.13 -10.63
C LEU A 32 9.52 5.37 -10.85
N VAL A 33 10.12 6.40 -11.41
CA VAL A 33 9.36 7.55 -11.93
C VAL A 33 8.80 7.20 -13.30
N ILE A 34 7.52 7.46 -13.49
CA ILE A 34 6.78 7.19 -14.72
C ILE A 34 6.53 8.52 -15.43
N LYS A 35 6.81 8.56 -16.72
CA LYS A 35 6.54 9.73 -17.55
C LYS A 35 5.03 9.99 -17.59
N PRO A 36 4.57 11.18 -17.17
CA PRO A 36 3.16 11.52 -17.20
C PRO A 36 2.62 11.54 -18.63
N ARG A 37 1.35 11.19 -18.77
CA ARG A 37 0.62 11.35 -20.02
C ARG A 37 0.47 12.85 -20.33
N GLU A 38 0.56 13.21 -21.62
CA GLU A 38 0.42 14.59 -22.09
C GLU A 38 -0.86 15.24 -21.55
N GLY A 39 -0.76 16.48 -21.11
CA GLY A 39 -1.86 17.26 -20.57
C GLY A 39 -2.26 16.94 -19.12
N THR A 40 -1.80 15.83 -18.52
CA THR A 40 -2.20 15.47 -17.13
C THR A 40 -1.47 16.31 -16.08
N VAL A 41 -0.26 16.76 -16.37
CA VAL A 41 0.49 17.65 -15.46
C VAL A 41 -0.17 19.03 -15.39
N GLU A 42 -0.59 19.56 -16.53
CA GLU A 42 -1.30 20.86 -16.63
C GLU A 42 -2.65 20.81 -15.94
N ALA A 43 -3.36 19.69 -16.05
CA ALA A 43 -4.68 19.48 -15.44
C ALA A 43 -4.63 19.14 -13.95
N MET A 44 -3.43 18.89 -13.40
CA MET A 44 -3.24 18.51 -11.99
C MET A 44 -3.74 19.59 -11.04
N GLY A 45 -4.55 19.20 -10.05
CA GLY A 45 -5.05 20.12 -9.02
C GLY A 45 -3.92 20.73 -8.16
N ASP A 46 -4.13 21.92 -7.65
CA ASP A 46 -3.12 22.72 -6.93
C ASP A 46 -2.50 21.98 -5.76
N TYR A 47 -3.29 21.22 -5.00
CA TYR A 47 -2.79 20.44 -3.86
C TYR A 47 -1.78 19.36 -4.31
N VAL A 48 -2.13 18.59 -5.34
CA VAL A 48 -1.28 17.50 -5.84
C VAL A 48 -0.03 18.08 -6.51
N ARG A 49 -0.19 19.17 -7.27
CA ARG A 49 0.93 19.90 -7.88
C ARG A 49 1.91 20.38 -6.81
N LYS A 50 1.40 21.01 -5.74
CA LYS A 50 2.24 21.46 -4.62
C LYS A 50 2.98 20.29 -3.97
N MET A 51 2.29 19.18 -3.70
CA MET A 51 2.85 17.97 -3.11
C MET A 51 4.02 17.42 -3.96
N HIS A 52 3.83 17.29 -5.27
CA HIS A 52 4.89 16.81 -6.18
C HIS A 52 6.02 17.81 -6.38
N THR A 53 5.75 19.11 -6.20
CA THR A 53 6.79 20.16 -6.20
C THR A 53 7.62 20.09 -4.93
N ASP A 54 6.98 20.01 -3.78
CA ASP A 54 7.65 19.96 -2.47
C ASP A 54 8.52 18.69 -2.32
N SER A 55 8.05 17.55 -2.83
CA SER A 55 8.81 16.30 -2.85
C SER A 55 9.90 16.24 -3.94
N GLY A 56 9.92 17.19 -4.85
CA GLY A 56 10.86 17.22 -5.99
C GLY A 56 10.49 16.31 -7.15
N LEU A 57 9.48 15.45 -7.00
CA LEU A 57 9.08 14.46 -8.00
C LEU A 57 8.72 15.09 -9.36
N ILE A 58 8.12 16.27 -9.37
CA ILE A 58 7.74 16.97 -10.60
C ILE A 58 8.95 17.26 -11.53
N ASN A 59 10.14 17.43 -10.97
CA ASN A 59 11.35 17.68 -11.74
C ASN A 59 11.88 16.43 -12.44
N GLU A 60 11.45 15.26 -11.99
CA GLU A 60 11.86 13.95 -12.51
C GLU A 60 10.94 13.43 -13.62
N PHE A 61 9.76 14.02 -13.81
CA PHE A 61 8.76 13.57 -14.78
C PHE A 61 9.29 13.42 -16.21
N ASN A 62 10.14 14.35 -16.66
CA ASN A 62 10.70 14.31 -18.01
C ASN A 62 11.72 13.18 -18.24
N SER A 63 12.34 12.69 -17.15
CA SER A 63 13.29 11.57 -17.17
C SER A 63 12.61 10.23 -16.80
N GLY A 64 11.32 10.25 -16.49
CA GLY A 64 10.55 9.07 -16.18
C GLY A 64 10.51 8.08 -17.34
N ILE A 65 10.34 6.80 -17.02
CA ILE A 65 10.20 5.72 -18.00
C ILE A 65 8.75 5.60 -18.48
N ASP A 66 8.54 4.88 -19.56
CA ASP A 66 7.20 4.59 -20.07
C ASP A 66 6.45 3.65 -19.10
N LEU A 67 5.13 3.81 -19.02
CA LEU A 67 4.26 3.05 -18.12
C LEU A 67 4.39 1.52 -18.31
N ALA A 68 4.49 1.06 -19.57
CA ALA A 68 4.64 -0.36 -19.88
C ALA A 68 6.00 -0.92 -19.39
N ASP A 69 7.05 -0.13 -19.47
CA ASP A 69 8.37 -0.52 -18.95
C ASP A 69 8.37 -0.54 -17.43
N ALA A 70 7.66 0.39 -16.79
CA ALA A 70 7.50 0.40 -15.34
C ALA A 70 6.73 -0.85 -14.87
N GLU A 71 5.63 -1.21 -15.52
CA GLU A 71 4.89 -2.45 -15.22
C GLU A 71 5.76 -3.68 -15.34
N ALA A 72 6.51 -3.80 -16.45
CA ALA A 72 7.38 -4.93 -16.68
C ALA A 72 8.47 -5.09 -15.63
N GLN A 73 9.14 -3.98 -15.25
CA GLN A 73 10.20 -3.98 -14.24
C GLN A 73 9.66 -4.31 -12.84
N VAL A 74 8.52 -3.72 -12.43
CA VAL A 74 7.89 -4.02 -11.14
C VAL A 74 7.45 -5.48 -11.09
N LEU A 75 6.85 -6.00 -12.16
CA LEU A 75 6.41 -7.39 -12.24
C LEU A 75 7.60 -8.37 -12.19
N GLU A 76 8.71 -8.06 -12.87
CA GLU A 76 9.94 -8.84 -12.78
C GLU A 76 10.50 -8.85 -11.36
N TYR A 77 10.57 -7.68 -10.72
CA TYR A 77 10.99 -7.56 -9.33
C TYR A 77 10.14 -8.43 -8.40
N ILE A 78 8.80 -8.36 -8.51
CA ILE A 78 7.90 -9.16 -7.67
C ILE A 78 8.09 -10.65 -7.92
N LYS A 79 8.20 -11.09 -9.18
CA LYS A 79 8.39 -12.50 -9.54
C LYS A 79 9.69 -13.11 -9.01
N LYS A 80 10.71 -12.31 -8.75
CA LYS A 80 11.96 -12.77 -8.12
C LYS A 80 11.71 -13.40 -6.74
N TYR A 81 10.75 -12.86 -5.98
CA TYR A 81 10.39 -13.35 -4.64
C TYR A 81 9.11 -14.16 -4.62
N ILE A 82 8.18 -13.85 -5.51
CA ILE A 82 6.84 -14.41 -5.58
C ILE A 82 6.59 -14.91 -7.00
N PRO A 83 7.17 -16.06 -7.39
CA PRO A 83 7.07 -16.57 -8.76
C PRO A 83 5.65 -17.03 -9.14
N ASN A 84 4.85 -17.44 -8.14
CA ASN A 84 3.49 -17.92 -8.38
C ASN A 84 2.49 -16.77 -8.31
N ALA A 85 1.73 -16.57 -9.39
CA ALA A 85 0.67 -15.58 -9.40
C ALA A 85 -0.43 -15.88 -8.36
N LYS A 86 -1.14 -14.83 -7.94
CA LYS A 86 -2.31 -14.89 -7.04
C LYS A 86 -2.00 -15.42 -5.62
N THR A 87 -0.75 -15.30 -5.18
CA THR A 87 -0.33 -15.76 -3.84
C THR A 87 -0.13 -14.62 -2.85
N ALA A 88 0.45 -13.49 -3.27
CA ALA A 88 0.73 -12.36 -2.39
C ALA A 88 -0.31 -11.23 -2.54
N PRO A 89 -0.92 -10.77 -1.44
CA PRO A 89 -1.80 -9.61 -1.46
C PRO A 89 -1.01 -8.31 -1.64
N LEU A 90 -1.64 -7.33 -2.29
CA LEU A 90 -1.16 -5.95 -2.27
C LEU A 90 -1.41 -5.35 -0.88
N ALA A 91 -0.41 -4.65 -0.33
CA ALA A 91 -0.48 -4.07 1.01
C ALA A 91 -0.07 -2.58 0.99
N GLY A 92 -0.68 -1.77 1.85
CA GLY A 92 -0.35 -0.35 2.01
C GLY A 92 -1.46 0.43 2.69
N ASN A 93 -1.28 1.74 2.82
CA ASN A 93 -2.31 2.65 3.34
C ASN A 93 -3.27 3.06 2.23
N THR A 94 -4.58 2.93 2.48
CA THR A 94 -5.66 3.25 1.50
C THR A 94 -5.45 2.53 0.17
N ILE A 95 -4.90 1.34 0.24
CA ILE A 95 -4.37 0.55 -0.88
C ILE A 95 -5.40 0.26 -1.98
N GLY A 96 -6.68 0.40 -1.67
CA GLY A 96 -7.75 0.30 -2.66
C GLY A 96 -7.63 1.32 -3.79
N THR A 97 -7.14 2.52 -3.49
CA THR A 97 -6.89 3.56 -4.51
C THR A 97 -5.76 3.14 -5.44
N ASP A 98 -4.64 2.67 -4.89
CA ASP A 98 -3.51 2.16 -5.68
C ASP A 98 -3.95 0.98 -6.54
N ARG A 99 -4.75 0.05 -5.95
CA ARG A 99 -5.30 -1.08 -6.69
C ARG A 99 -6.14 -0.68 -7.91
N MET A 100 -6.95 0.39 -7.81
CA MET A 100 -7.74 0.89 -8.94
C MET A 100 -6.84 1.36 -10.09
N PHE A 101 -5.74 2.06 -9.78
CA PHE A 101 -4.78 2.49 -10.80
C PHE A 101 -4.00 1.32 -11.39
N ILE A 102 -3.54 0.38 -10.55
CA ILE A 102 -2.84 -0.82 -11.01
C ILE A 102 -3.74 -1.65 -11.93
N SER A 103 -4.98 -1.92 -11.54
CA SER A 103 -5.93 -2.68 -12.36
C SER A 103 -6.19 -2.05 -13.72
N LYS A 104 -6.18 -0.72 -13.80
CA LYS A 104 -6.43 -0.01 -15.05
C LYS A 104 -5.19 0.12 -15.93
N TYR A 105 -4.05 0.43 -15.33
CA TYR A 105 -2.87 0.86 -16.05
C TYR A 105 -1.74 -0.16 -16.09
N MET A 106 -1.79 -1.17 -15.21
CA MET A 106 -0.80 -2.24 -15.07
C MET A 106 -1.50 -3.60 -14.92
N PRO A 107 -2.28 -4.04 -15.93
CA PRO A 107 -3.12 -5.23 -15.82
C PRO A 107 -2.34 -6.52 -15.62
N ALA A 108 -1.13 -6.65 -16.16
CA ALA A 108 -0.28 -7.82 -15.96
C ALA A 108 0.22 -7.92 -14.50
N LEU A 109 0.52 -6.78 -13.89
CA LEU A 109 0.84 -6.69 -12.46
C LEU A 109 -0.38 -7.05 -11.62
N ASP A 110 -1.55 -6.48 -11.92
CA ASP A 110 -2.80 -6.76 -11.21
C ASP A 110 -3.18 -8.25 -11.25
N GLU A 111 -3.01 -8.88 -12.40
CA GLU A 111 -3.30 -10.30 -12.57
C GLU A 111 -2.34 -11.21 -11.79
N HIS A 112 -1.11 -10.77 -11.55
CA HIS A 112 -0.14 -11.51 -10.76
C HIS A 112 -0.43 -11.45 -9.26
N LEU A 113 -0.98 -10.33 -8.76
CA LEU A 113 -1.30 -10.13 -7.35
C LEU A 113 -2.52 -10.96 -6.92
N HIS A 114 -2.56 -11.31 -5.63
CA HIS A 114 -3.76 -11.89 -5.04
C HIS A 114 -4.91 -10.88 -5.05
N TYR A 115 -6.16 -11.32 -5.20
CA TYR A 115 -7.33 -10.43 -5.26
C TYR A 115 -7.63 -9.68 -3.95
N ARG A 116 -7.17 -10.21 -2.80
CA ARG A 116 -7.32 -9.56 -1.49
C ARG A 116 -6.21 -8.54 -1.28
N ASN A 117 -6.55 -7.47 -0.54
CA ASN A 117 -5.60 -6.46 -0.10
C ASN A 117 -5.38 -6.57 1.42
N ILE A 118 -4.23 -6.05 1.86
CA ILE A 118 -3.96 -5.73 3.27
C ILE A 118 -3.94 -4.21 3.39
N ASP A 119 -5.04 -3.63 3.87
CA ASP A 119 -5.16 -2.17 4.02
C ASP A 119 -4.82 -1.75 5.45
N VAL A 120 -3.66 -1.13 5.61
CA VAL A 120 -3.18 -0.61 6.89
C VAL A 120 -4.10 0.49 7.42
N SER A 121 -4.71 1.29 6.52
CA SER A 121 -5.69 2.32 6.90
C SER A 121 -6.93 1.72 7.54
N THR A 122 -7.34 0.51 7.18
CA THR A 122 -8.44 -0.20 7.84
C THR A 122 -8.09 -0.52 9.30
N ILE A 123 -6.89 -1.04 9.56
CA ILE A 123 -6.42 -1.31 10.93
C ILE A 123 -6.36 -0.01 11.73
N LYS A 124 -5.84 1.06 11.15
CA LYS A 124 -5.79 2.40 11.72
C LYS A 124 -7.18 2.92 12.11
N GLU A 125 -8.14 2.83 11.22
CA GLU A 125 -9.52 3.28 11.46
C GLU A 125 -10.24 2.46 12.55
N LEU A 126 -10.00 1.15 12.62
CA LEU A 126 -10.50 0.30 13.70
C LEU A 126 -9.81 0.64 15.03
N SER A 127 -8.50 0.85 15.02
CA SER A 127 -7.74 1.24 16.21
C SER A 127 -8.20 2.57 16.78
N LYS A 128 -8.55 3.55 15.94
CA LYS A 128 -9.13 4.82 16.37
C LYS A 128 -10.40 4.64 17.21
N ARG A 129 -11.22 3.65 16.87
CA ARG A 129 -12.51 3.38 17.54
C ARG A 129 -12.38 2.50 18.77
N TRP A 130 -11.57 1.46 18.68
CA TRP A 130 -11.49 0.42 19.70
C TRP A 130 -10.32 0.59 20.66
N TYR A 131 -9.21 1.17 20.15
CA TYR A 131 -7.95 1.37 20.87
C TYR A 131 -7.42 2.80 20.72
N PRO A 132 -8.20 3.85 21.14
CA PRO A 132 -7.84 5.24 20.86
C PRO A 132 -6.46 5.63 21.41
N ARG A 133 -6.03 5.03 22.54
CA ARG A 133 -4.70 5.29 23.08
C ARG A 133 -3.59 4.84 22.14
N ALA A 134 -3.72 3.65 21.57
CA ALA A 134 -2.78 3.17 20.57
C ALA A 134 -2.79 4.05 19.31
N TYR A 135 -3.98 4.41 18.83
CA TYR A 135 -4.10 5.29 17.67
C TYR A 135 -3.39 6.63 17.84
N PHE A 136 -3.59 7.33 18.97
CA PHE A 136 -3.00 8.65 19.20
C PHE A 136 -1.50 8.62 19.51
N GLN A 137 -0.93 7.47 19.83
CA GLN A 137 0.51 7.28 20.06
C GLN A 137 1.22 6.59 18.87
N ALA A 138 0.52 6.35 17.77
CA ALA A 138 1.14 5.77 16.57
C ALA A 138 2.29 6.67 16.06
N PRO A 139 3.34 6.08 15.47
CA PRO A 139 4.45 6.84 14.91
C PRO A 139 3.95 7.91 13.95
N LYS A 140 4.50 9.11 14.06
CA LYS A 140 4.23 10.19 13.11
C LYS A 140 4.94 9.89 11.80
N LYS A 141 4.26 10.17 10.69
CA LYS A 141 4.84 10.09 9.36
C LYS A 141 5.56 11.39 9.03
N ASP A 142 6.70 11.27 8.36
CA ASP A 142 7.48 12.44 7.94
C ASP A 142 6.85 13.17 6.74
N GLY A 143 5.99 12.46 5.98
CA GLY A 143 5.20 13.05 4.91
C GLY A 143 6.04 13.46 3.69
N GLY A 144 7.06 12.70 3.34
CA GLY A 144 7.94 12.98 2.21
C GLY A 144 7.29 12.88 0.84
N HIS A 145 6.11 12.27 0.77
CA HIS A 145 5.30 12.10 -0.45
C HIS A 145 6.09 11.50 -1.64
N ARG A 146 7.02 10.58 -1.34
CA ARG A 146 7.69 9.71 -2.31
C ARG A 146 7.23 8.28 -2.06
N ALA A 147 6.94 7.57 -3.14
CA ALA A 147 6.26 6.26 -3.06
C ALA A 147 7.01 5.25 -2.16
N LEU A 148 8.32 5.12 -2.31
CA LEU A 148 9.12 4.20 -1.50
C LEU A 148 9.13 4.59 -0.01
N ALA A 149 9.29 5.87 0.31
CA ALA A 149 9.27 6.36 1.68
C ALA A 149 7.90 6.11 2.35
N ASP A 150 6.81 6.41 1.64
CA ASP A 150 5.44 6.20 2.13
C ASP A 150 5.14 4.69 2.37
N ILE A 151 5.72 3.79 1.55
CA ILE A 151 5.64 2.33 1.76
C ILE A 151 6.35 1.91 3.04
N LEU A 152 7.59 2.37 3.25
CA LEU A 152 8.36 2.05 4.45
C LEU A 152 7.67 2.54 5.72
N GLU A 153 7.12 3.77 5.70
CA GLU A 153 6.30 4.29 6.79
C GLU A 153 5.03 3.45 7.03
N SER A 154 4.41 2.92 5.96
CA SER A 154 3.24 2.05 6.06
C SER A 154 3.57 0.69 6.69
N ILE A 155 4.75 0.13 6.39
CA ILE A 155 5.27 -1.09 7.02
C ILE A 155 5.50 -0.84 8.51
N GLU A 156 6.15 0.26 8.90
CA GLU A 156 6.39 0.61 10.31
C GLU A 156 5.08 0.88 11.07
N GLU A 157 4.11 1.52 10.43
CA GLU A 157 2.78 1.72 11.01
C GLU A 157 2.07 0.37 11.26
N LEU A 158 2.15 -0.57 10.33
CA LEU A 158 1.57 -1.91 10.51
C LEU A 158 2.29 -2.71 11.60
N LYS A 159 3.63 -2.64 11.66
CA LYS A 159 4.41 -3.24 12.77
C LYS A 159 3.98 -2.69 14.13
N TYR A 160 3.75 -1.38 14.21
CA TYR A 160 3.25 -0.74 15.43
C TYR A 160 1.87 -1.29 15.82
N TYR A 161 0.91 -1.31 14.91
CA TYR A 161 -0.43 -1.84 15.20
C TYR A 161 -0.38 -3.33 15.54
N ARG A 162 0.44 -4.12 14.87
CA ARG A 162 0.62 -5.55 15.20
C ARG A 162 1.03 -5.76 16.66
N LYS A 163 1.90 -4.88 17.20
CA LYS A 163 2.35 -4.97 18.60
C LYS A 163 1.39 -4.34 19.62
N SER A 164 0.59 -3.37 19.20
CA SER A 164 -0.20 -2.56 20.13
C SER A 164 -1.68 -2.96 20.21
N VAL A 165 -2.23 -3.60 19.19
CA VAL A 165 -3.68 -3.89 19.12
C VAL A 165 -4.02 -5.36 18.81
N PHE A 166 -3.09 -6.14 18.28
CA PHE A 166 -3.31 -7.56 18.08
C PHE A 166 -2.81 -8.36 19.30
N VAL A 167 -3.38 -9.54 19.51
CA VAL A 167 -2.91 -10.46 20.55
C VAL A 167 -1.51 -10.96 20.23
N GLU A 168 -0.71 -11.18 21.27
CA GLU A 168 0.67 -11.63 21.10
C GLU A 168 0.76 -13.08 20.59
N GLY A 169 1.88 -13.42 20.00
CA GLY A 169 2.19 -14.77 19.54
C GLY A 169 1.29 -15.23 18.38
N THR A 170 0.80 -16.45 18.47
CA THR A 170 -0.08 -17.08 17.47
C THR A 170 -1.57 -16.90 17.76
N GLY A 171 -1.89 -16.08 18.77
CA GLY A 171 -3.28 -15.86 19.20
C GLY A 171 -3.79 -16.94 20.16
N PRO A 172 -5.12 -17.06 20.30
CA PRO A 172 -5.76 -18.02 21.22
C PRO A 172 -5.51 -19.47 20.79
N SER A 173 -5.60 -20.39 21.74
CA SER A 173 -5.62 -21.83 21.46
C SER A 173 -6.83 -22.21 20.58
N ILE A 174 -6.84 -23.42 20.03
CA ILE A 174 -7.96 -23.91 19.22
C ILE A 174 -9.25 -23.91 20.05
N GLU A 175 -9.17 -24.38 21.30
CA GLU A 175 -10.29 -24.46 22.23
C GLU A 175 -10.84 -23.08 22.60
N GLU A 176 -9.94 -22.11 22.89
CA GLU A 176 -10.33 -20.72 23.17
C GLU A 176 -10.96 -20.06 21.96
N ALA A 177 -10.38 -20.25 20.76
CA ALA A 177 -10.94 -19.72 19.52
C ALA A 177 -12.33 -20.30 19.22
N GLN A 178 -12.53 -21.60 19.45
CA GLN A 178 -13.84 -22.25 19.29
C GLN A 178 -14.86 -21.70 20.29
N ALA A 179 -14.49 -21.56 21.55
CA ALA A 179 -15.36 -20.99 22.57
C ALA A 179 -15.79 -19.55 22.25
N LEU A 180 -14.87 -18.72 21.75
CA LEU A 180 -15.18 -17.35 21.27
C LEU A 180 -16.16 -17.38 20.09
N ALA A 181 -15.94 -18.26 19.11
CA ALA A 181 -16.81 -18.37 17.95
C ALA A 181 -18.25 -18.80 18.35
N ASP A 182 -18.38 -19.70 19.30
CA ASP A 182 -19.67 -20.16 19.79
C ASP A 182 -20.42 -19.10 20.62
N SER A 183 -19.69 -18.31 21.43
CA SER A 183 -20.29 -17.18 22.17
C SER A 183 -20.92 -16.15 21.24
N ILE A 184 -20.22 -15.78 20.14
CA ILE A 184 -20.72 -14.80 19.15
C ILE A 184 -22.00 -15.32 18.43
N LYS A 185 -22.14 -16.63 18.24
CA LYS A 185 -23.36 -17.21 17.65
C LYS A 185 -24.54 -17.13 18.60
N THR A 186 -24.32 -17.26 19.90
CA THR A 186 -25.37 -17.27 20.94
C THR A 186 -25.93 -15.86 21.18
N ASP A 187 -25.13 -14.80 21.00
CA ASP A 187 -25.56 -13.40 21.16
C ASP A 187 -26.42 -12.86 19.99
N LYS A 188 -26.81 -13.71 19.05
CA LYS A 188 -27.65 -13.36 17.88
C LYS A 188 -29.15 -13.54 18.08
N LEU A 189 -29.63 -13.63 19.35
CA LEU A 189 -31.07 -13.74 19.66
C LEU A 189 -31.60 -12.47 20.31
#